data_af63d45693640f0fe1d5107c1b1ca947
#
_entry.id   af63d45693640f0fe1d5107c1b1ca947
#
_cell.length_a   1.000
_cell.length_b   1.000
_cell.length_c   1.000
_cell.angle_alpha   90.00
_cell.angle_beta   90.00
_cell.angle_gamma   90.00
#
_symmetry.space_group_name_H-M   'P 1'
#
loop_
_entity.id
_entity.type
_entity.pdbx_description
1 polymer ?
#
loop_
_entity_poly.entity_id
_entity_poly.type
_entity_poly.pdbx_seq_one_letter_code
_entity_poly.pdbx_strand_id
1 'polypeptide(L)'
;MKLLLTTLILFVSFYSQAQTSIKLEDVSKHVGDSVTVCGKVSGGVYMAQSNQKLTLLNVGAAFPNQVFTIVINNELRTKFETAPETFFLDKEVCVTGKVSLYRDAPQIVIYKKEQIQVPK
;
A
#
# COMPACT_ATOMS: atom_id res chain seq x y z
N MET A 1 12.59 20.79 -56.96
CA MET A 1 12.70 19.66 -56.02
C MET A 1 12.28 20.12 -54.64
N LYS A 2 11.13 19.67 -54.20
CA LYS A 2 10.65 19.94 -52.86
C LYS A 2 11.07 18.77 -51.97
N LEU A 3 11.98 19.02 -51.03
CA LEU A 3 12.29 18.10 -49.97
C LEU A 3 11.13 18.14 -48.98
N LEU A 4 10.33 17.09 -48.96
CA LEU A 4 9.35 16.85 -47.90
C LEU A 4 10.13 16.26 -46.70
N LEU A 5 10.46 17.10 -45.74
CA LEU A 5 10.89 16.65 -44.42
C LEU A 5 9.66 16.16 -43.69
N THR A 6 9.45 14.85 -43.75
CA THR A 6 8.47 14.21 -42.88
C THR A 6 9.11 14.14 -41.49
N THR A 7 8.79 15.11 -40.67
CA THR A 7 9.17 15.04 -39.24
C THR A 7 8.33 13.95 -38.61
N LEU A 8 8.92 12.77 -38.42
CA LEU A 8 8.31 11.69 -37.66
C LEU A 8 8.35 12.11 -36.22
N ILE A 9 7.24 12.65 -35.71
CA ILE A 9 7.08 12.94 -34.29
C ILE A 9 6.83 11.61 -33.61
N LEU A 10 7.89 11.05 -33.00
CA LEU A 10 7.77 9.91 -32.11
C LEU A 10 7.08 10.41 -30.85
N PHE A 11 5.77 10.14 -30.73
CA PHE A 11 5.07 10.24 -29.46
C PHE A 11 5.51 9.07 -28.59
N VAL A 12 6.51 9.29 -27.75
CA VAL A 12 6.81 8.36 -26.67
C VAL A 12 5.75 8.59 -25.62
N SER A 13 4.68 7.81 -25.67
CA SER A 13 3.69 7.78 -24.60
C SER A 13 4.37 7.15 -23.39
N PHE A 14 4.81 7.97 -22.45
CA PHE A 14 5.16 7.49 -21.13
C PHE A 14 3.86 7.07 -20.45
N TYR A 15 3.55 5.77 -20.52
CA TYR A 15 2.57 5.21 -19.62
C TYR A 15 3.21 5.19 -18.23
N SER A 16 3.12 6.31 -17.51
CA SER A 16 3.24 6.23 -16.08
C SER A 16 2.07 5.36 -15.63
N GLN A 17 2.36 4.20 -15.07
CA GLN A 17 1.34 3.44 -14.36
C GLN A 17 0.98 4.27 -13.13
N ALA A 18 0.10 5.26 -13.34
CA ALA A 18 -0.55 5.94 -12.24
C ALA A 18 -1.37 4.87 -11.53
N GLN A 19 -0.91 4.46 -10.35
CA GLN A 19 -1.66 3.52 -9.54
C GLN A 19 -3.00 4.15 -9.22
N THR A 20 -4.05 3.38 -9.43
CA THR A 20 -5.41 3.84 -9.24
C THR A 20 -5.66 4.11 -7.77
N SER A 21 -6.00 5.35 -7.43
CA SER A 21 -6.48 5.69 -6.09
C SER A 21 -7.91 5.19 -5.93
N ILE A 22 -8.17 4.47 -4.86
CA ILE A 22 -9.49 3.93 -4.55
C ILE A 22 -9.95 4.39 -3.17
N LYS A 23 -11.25 4.32 -2.95
CA LYS A 23 -11.84 4.59 -1.63
C LYS A 23 -11.57 3.42 -0.68
N LEU A 24 -11.45 3.72 0.60
CA LEU A 24 -11.22 2.71 1.63
C LEU A 24 -12.28 1.59 1.58
N GLU A 25 -13.54 1.94 1.46
CA GLU A 25 -14.64 0.96 1.42
C GLU A 25 -14.62 0.06 0.18
N ASP A 26 -13.85 0.40 -0.84
CA ASP A 26 -13.80 -0.35 -2.11
C ASP A 26 -12.64 -1.34 -2.17
N VAL A 27 -11.82 -1.47 -1.13
CA VAL A 27 -10.62 -2.34 -1.14
C VAL A 27 -10.97 -3.77 -1.54
N SER A 28 -12.05 -4.33 -1.02
CA SER A 28 -12.45 -5.72 -1.32
C SER A 28 -12.85 -5.95 -2.78
N LYS A 29 -13.15 -4.87 -3.52
CA LYS A 29 -13.49 -4.95 -4.95
C LYS A 29 -12.26 -4.96 -5.85
N HIS A 30 -11.07 -4.75 -5.29
CA HIS A 30 -9.83 -4.59 -6.03
C HIS A 30 -8.80 -5.69 -5.75
N VAL A 31 -9.25 -6.86 -5.33
CA VAL A 31 -8.36 -8.01 -5.09
C VAL A 31 -7.61 -8.35 -6.38
N GLY A 32 -6.28 -8.41 -6.29
CA GLY A 32 -5.41 -8.64 -7.44
C GLY A 32 -4.90 -7.37 -8.11
N ASP A 33 -5.48 -6.21 -7.78
CA ASP A 33 -5.08 -4.93 -8.37
C ASP A 33 -4.05 -4.21 -7.51
N SER A 34 -3.14 -3.48 -8.14
CA SER A 34 -2.25 -2.53 -7.46
C SER A 34 -2.96 -1.19 -7.35
N VAL A 35 -3.11 -0.72 -6.12
CA VAL A 35 -3.90 0.47 -5.80
C VAL A 35 -3.18 1.36 -4.80
N THR A 36 -3.62 2.61 -4.71
CA THR A 36 -3.32 3.50 -3.59
C THR A 36 -4.61 3.72 -2.81
N VAL A 37 -4.56 3.46 -1.51
CA VAL A 37 -5.72 3.62 -0.63
C VAL A 37 -5.28 4.29 0.66
N CYS A 38 -6.09 5.23 1.14
CA CYS A 38 -5.83 5.96 2.37
C CYS A 38 -6.84 5.58 3.43
N GLY A 39 -6.40 5.57 4.69
CA GLY A 39 -7.26 5.30 5.82
C GLY A 39 -6.50 5.45 7.13
N LYS A 40 -7.26 5.49 8.22
CA LYS A 40 -6.70 5.62 9.56
C LYS A 40 -6.23 4.27 10.08
N VAL A 41 -5.00 4.24 10.61
CA VAL A 41 -4.49 3.07 11.33
C VAL A 41 -5.13 3.05 12.72
N SER A 42 -6.02 2.10 12.93
CA SER A 42 -6.83 2.00 14.16
C SER A 42 -6.30 0.98 15.15
N GLY A 43 -5.21 0.31 14.83
CA GLY A 43 -4.56 -0.66 15.68
C GLY A 43 -3.44 -1.35 14.94
N GLY A 44 -2.66 -2.15 15.64
CA GLY A 44 -1.59 -2.92 15.04
C GLY A 44 -0.97 -3.86 16.05
N VAL A 45 -0.21 -4.82 15.54
CA VAL A 45 0.48 -5.80 16.37
C VAL A 45 1.78 -6.23 15.71
N TYR A 46 2.81 -6.41 16.53
CA TYR A 46 4.05 -7.07 16.11
C TYR A 46 4.03 -8.49 16.61
N MET A 47 4.05 -9.45 15.70
CA MET A 47 3.95 -10.88 16.00
C MET A 47 5.33 -11.47 16.30
N ALA A 48 5.96 -11.00 17.37
CA ALA A 48 7.34 -11.34 17.72
C ALA A 48 7.55 -12.84 17.98
N GLN A 49 6.49 -13.55 18.38
CA GLN A 49 6.53 -14.98 18.72
C GLN A 49 6.27 -15.90 17.52
N SER A 50 5.84 -15.34 16.38
CA SER A 50 5.64 -16.15 15.18
C SER A 50 6.95 -16.31 14.40
N ASN A 51 7.02 -17.35 13.55
CA ASN A 51 8.20 -17.60 12.74
C ASN A 51 8.48 -16.48 11.74
N GLN A 52 7.43 -15.87 11.20
CA GLN A 52 7.54 -14.81 10.19
C GLN A 52 7.76 -13.43 10.79
N LYS A 53 7.42 -13.23 12.06
CA LYS A 53 7.58 -11.95 12.78
C LYS A 53 6.99 -10.78 11.99
N LEU A 54 5.77 -10.96 11.50
CA LEU A 54 5.07 -9.90 10.76
C LEU A 54 4.61 -8.79 11.68
N THR A 55 4.60 -7.57 11.16
CA THR A 55 3.89 -6.44 11.75
C THR A 55 2.62 -6.21 10.96
N LEU A 56 1.49 -6.12 11.64
CA LEU A 56 0.18 -5.92 11.05
C LEU A 56 -0.37 -4.57 11.49
N LEU A 57 -0.81 -3.75 10.53
CA LEU A 57 -1.48 -2.48 10.81
C LEU A 57 -2.93 -2.59 10.33
N ASN A 58 -3.87 -2.38 11.22
CA ASN A 58 -5.30 -2.48 10.91
C ASN A 58 -5.84 -1.12 10.49
N VAL A 59 -6.42 -1.05 9.30
CA VAL A 59 -6.86 0.22 8.71
C VAL A 59 -8.38 0.26 8.64
N GLY A 60 -8.95 1.39 9.03
CA GLY A 60 -10.38 1.67 9.01
C GLY A 60 -11.11 1.33 10.29
N ALA A 61 -10.63 0.36 11.04
CA ALA A 61 -11.13 -0.01 12.37
C ALA A 61 -10.13 -0.94 13.03
N ALA A 62 -10.24 -1.12 14.33
CA ALA A 62 -9.43 -2.08 15.07
C ALA A 62 -9.84 -3.52 14.73
N PHE A 63 -8.90 -4.46 14.91
CA PHE A 63 -9.18 -5.89 14.74
C PHE A 63 -10.35 -6.34 15.63
N PRO A 64 -11.30 -7.15 15.15
CA PRO A 64 -11.38 -7.82 13.83
C PRO A 64 -12.21 -7.06 12.78
N ASN A 65 -12.51 -5.78 13.00
CA ASN A 65 -13.42 -5.01 12.14
C ASN A 65 -12.70 -4.15 11.09
N GLN A 66 -11.38 -4.33 10.94
CA GLN A 66 -10.61 -3.54 9.97
C GLN A 66 -11.09 -3.78 8.54
N VAL A 67 -11.01 -2.72 7.73
CA VAL A 67 -11.33 -2.80 6.30
C VAL A 67 -10.25 -3.59 5.56
N PHE A 68 -8.99 -3.33 5.89
CA PHE A 68 -7.87 -4.13 5.39
C PHE A 68 -6.69 -4.03 6.34
N THR A 69 -5.69 -4.90 6.13
CA THR A 69 -4.49 -4.94 6.95
C THR A 69 -3.27 -4.62 6.08
N ILE A 70 -2.38 -3.77 6.57
CA ILE A 70 -1.06 -3.55 5.98
C ILE A 70 -0.12 -4.56 6.64
N VAL A 71 0.58 -5.35 5.82
CA VAL A 71 1.50 -6.39 6.29
C VAL A 71 2.94 -5.94 6.02
N ILE A 72 3.74 -5.88 7.09
CA ILE A 72 5.15 -5.49 7.06
C ILE A 72 5.98 -6.67 7.51
N ASN A 73 6.90 -7.15 6.65
CA ASN A 73 7.80 -8.24 7.04
C ASN A 73 8.89 -7.75 8.00
N ASN A 74 9.58 -8.69 8.63
CA ASN A 74 10.56 -8.35 9.65
C ASN A 74 11.76 -7.58 9.09
N GLU A 75 12.18 -7.87 7.87
CA GLU A 75 13.27 -7.15 7.20
C GLU A 75 12.90 -5.68 6.99
N LEU A 76 11.72 -5.40 6.44
CA LEU A 76 11.24 -4.04 6.25
C LEU A 76 11.06 -3.33 7.60
N ARG A 77 10.55 -4.04 8.61
CA ARG A 77 10.36 -3.49 9.96
C ARG A 77 11.64 -2.86 10.49
N THR A 78 12.79 -3.49 10.26
CA THR A 78 14.07 -2.98 10.78
C THR A 78 14.49 -1.65 10.16
N LYS A 79 13.90 -1.27 9.04
CA LYS A 79 14.22 -0.02 8.34
C LYS A 79 13.45 1.18 8.87
N PHE A 80 12.46 0.97 9.74
CA PHE A 80 11.73 2.05 10.41
C PHE A 80 12.45 2.41 11.70
N GLU A 81 12.63 3.71 11.96
CA GLU A 81 13.28 4.20 13.19
C GLU A 81 12.46 3.91 14.42
N THR A 82 11.14 4.02 14.31
CA THR A 82 10.19 3.69 15.36
C THR A 82 9.36 2.50 14.90
N ALA A 83 8.99 1.62 15.84
CA ALA A 83 8.12 0.49 15.54
C ALA A 83 6.88 0.94 14.78
N PRO A 84 6.59 0.36 13.60
CA PRO A 84 5.49 0.84 12.74
C PRO A 84 4.14 0.86 13.45
N GLU A 85 3.83 -0.15 14.25
CA GLU A 85 2.55 -0.25 14.97
C GLU A 85 2.39 0.86 16.00
N THR A 86 3.49 1.45 16.46
CA THR A 86 3.48 2.61 17.36
C THR A 86 3.46 3.92 16.57
N PHE A 87 4.33 4.02 15.56
CA PHE A 87 4.48 5.24 14.80
C PHE A 87 3.21 5.63 14.03
N PHE A 88 2.57 4.64 13.38
CA PHE A 88 1.41 4.91 12.54
C PHE A 88 0.08 4.89 13.29
N LEU A 89 0.08 4.49 14.55
CA LEU A 89 -1.16 4.41 15.33
C LEU A 89 -1.91 5.74 15.33
N ASP A 90 -3.20 5.68 15.01
CA ASP A 90 -4.12 6.83 14.94
C ASP A 90 -3.80 7.85 13.85
N LYS A 91 -2.87 7.55 12.97
CA LYS A 91 -2.56 8.40 11.82
C LYS A 91 -3.32 7.97 10.58
N GLU A 92 -3.69 8.95 9.77
CA GLU A 92 -4.12 8.73 8.40
C GLU A 92 -2.89 8.36 7.58
N VAL A 93 -2.95 7.24 6.86
CA VAL A 93 -1.87 6.81 5.98
C VAL A 93 -2.42 6.54 4.59
N CYS A 94 -1.56 6.70 3.58
CA CYS A 94 -1.84 6.23 2.23
C CYS A 94 -0.87 5.11 1.91
N VAL A 95 -1.39 3.96 1.53
CA VAL A 95 -0.59 2.79 1.18
C VAL A 95 -0.80 2.44 -0.28
N THR A 96 0.29 2.02 -0.91
CA THR A 96 0.32 1.64 -2.32
C THR A 96 0.81 0.21 -2.44
N GLY A 97 0.03 -0.63 -3.09
CA GLY A 97 0.41 -2.02 -3.30
C GLY A 97 -0.72 -2.87 -3.83
N LYS A 98 -0.42 -4.15 -4.00
CA LYS A 98 -1.38 -5.12 -4.51
C LYS A 98 -2.29 -5.60 -3.39
N VAL A 99 -3.59 -5.53 -3.63
CA VAL A 99 -4.58 -6.11 -2.71
C VAL A 99 -4.58 -7.63 -2.87
N SER A 100 -4.38 -8.34 -1.78
CA SER A 100 -4.48 -9.80 -1.72
C SER A 100 -5.40 -10.21 -0.58
N LEU A 101 -5.74 -11.49 -0.52
CA LEU A 101 -6.57 -12.03 0.55
C LEU A 101 -5.73 -12.95 1.44
N TYR A 102 -5.91 -12.81 2.74
CA TYR A 102 -5.46 -13.78 3.73
C TYR A 102 -6.66 -14.22 4.54
N ARG A 103 -7.02 -15.52 4.45
CA ARG A 103 -8.22 -16.08 5.10
C ARG A 103 -9.45 -15.23 4.77
N ASP A 104 -9.62 -14.92 3.47
CA ASP A 104 -10.72 -14.12 2.91
C ASP A 104 -10.76 -12.65 3.37
N ALA A 105 -9.74 -12.18 4.10
CA ALA A 105 -9.65 -10.78 4.52
C ALA A 105 -8.67 -10.01 3.64
N PRO A 106 -9.02 -8.79 3.19
CA PRO A 106 -8.13 -8.00 2.36
C PRO A 106 -6.88 -7.56 3.10
N GLN A 107 -5.74 -7.60 2.40
CA GLN A 107 -4.47 -7.09 2.91
C GLN A 107 -3.66 -6.49 1.78
N ILE A 108 -2.73 -5.61 2.15
CA ILE A 108 -1.69 -5.12 1.25
C ILE A 108 -0.34 -5.40 1.93
N VAL A 109 0.47 -6.26 1.31
CA VAL A 109 1.82 -6.52 1.77
C VAL A 109 2.73 -5.48 1.16
N ILE A 110 3.48 -4.76 1.99
CA ILE A 110 4.45 -3.78 1.51
C ILE A 110 5.87 -4.31 1.68
N TYR A 111 6.75 -3.91 0.77
CA TYR A 111 8.14 -4.35 0.71
C TYR A 111 9.12 -3.20 0.83
N LYS A 112 8.64 -1.96 0.71
CA LYS A 112 9.44 -0.74 0.78
C LYS A 112 8.74 0.30 1.65
N LYS A 113 9.54 1.11 2.36
CA LYS A 113 9.00 2.17 3.22
C LYS A 113 8.14 3.17 2.44
N GLU A 114 8.49 3.43 1.20
CA GLU A 114 7.81 4.41 0.34
C GLU A 114 6.37 4.00 0.00
N GLN A 115 6.03 2.71 0.20
CA GLN A 115 4.67 2.22 -0.04
C GLN A 115 3.66 2.66 1.03
N ILE A 116 4.13 3.14 2.17
CA ILE A 116 3.27 3.70 3.22
C ILE A 116 3.71 5.13 3.52
N GLN A 117 2.78 6.07 3.46
CA GLN A 117 3.06 7.47 3.68
C GLN A 117 1.99 8.12 4.54
N VAL A 118 2.41 9.09 5.35
CA VAL A 118 1.48 9.95 6.09
C VAL A 118 1.29 11.19 5.22
N PRO A 119 0.08 11.42 4.67
CA PRO A 119 -0.16 12.61 3.85
C PRO A 119 -0.04 13.87 4.69
N LYS A 120 0.48 14.91 4.04
CA LYS A 120 0.62 16.24 4.68
C LYS A 120 -0.70 16.99 4.69
#